data_37ac9afe00498fc25d09eadcab56f1e4
#
_entry.id   37ac9afe00498fc25d09eadcab56f1e4
#
_cell.length_a   1.000
_cell.length_b   1.000
_cell.length_c   1.000
_cell.angle_alpha   90.00
_cell.angle_beta   90.00
_cell.angle_gamma   90.00
#
_symmetry.space_group_name_H-M   'P 1'
#
loop_
_entity.id
_entity.type
_entity.pdbx_description
1 polymer ?
#
loop_
_entity_poly.entity_id
_entity_poly.type
_entity_poly.pdbx_seq_one_letter_code
_entity_poly.pdbx_strand_id
1 'polypeptide(L)'
;MRVSLTLAALLVAGAPVAALAQAPAAAPAPSPHELVKALTPSANGSATTRGIRVVHGGQAAAPSVSLTVDFATGSATLTPQAKKVLGSLGTALKNPKLAGDRFRIEGHTDTVGTPAYNQALSEQRARAVASYLEQTYAIPAARLEPVGMGEHGLAVPTPDQTPEARNRRVVVVNKGA
;
A
#
# COMPACT_ATOMS: atom_id res chain seq x y z
N MET A 1 49.87 -1.03 -66.18
CA MET A 1 48.49 -1.26 -65.65
C MET A 1 48.60 -1.71 -64.24
N ARG A 2 48.29 -0.84 -63.32
CA ARG A 2 48.23 -1.16 -61.86
C ARG A 2 46.76 -1.03 -61.41
N VAL A 3 46.16 -2.13 -61.03
CA VAL A 3 44.79 -2.20 -60.49
C VAL A 3 44.85 -2.08 -58.95
N SER A 4 44.38 -0.97 -58.43
CA SER A 4 44.28 -0.77 -56.97
C SER A 4 42.94 -1.31 -56.50
N LEU A 5 42.99 -2.29 -55.61
CA LEU A 5 41.86 -2.88 -54.97
C LEU A 5 41.56 -2.08 -53.64
N THR A 6 40.46 -1.32 -53.63
CA THR A 6 40.01 -0.61 -52.43
C THR A 6 39.13 -1.53 -51.59
N LEU A 7 39.59 -1.81 -50.40
CA LEU A 7 38.88 -2.59 -49.38
C LEU A 7 37.88 -1.69 -48.67
N ALA A 8 36.58 -1.91 -48.85
CA ALA A 8 35.53 -1.21 -48.13
C ALA A 8 35.29 -1.88 -46.75
N ALA A 9 35.60 -1.19 -45.66
CA ALA A 9 35.32 -1.62 -44.33
C ALA A 9 33.83 -1.35 -43.96
N LEU A 10 33.09 -2.41 -43.75
CA LEU A 10 31.68 -2.35 -43.28
C LEU A 10 31.65 -2.11 -41.78
N LEU A 11 31.28 -0.90 -41.35
CA LEU A 11 31.09 -0.52 -39.95
C LEU A 11 29.71 -1.00 -39.50
N VAL A 12 29.65 -2.09 -38.74
CA VAL A 12 28.41 -2.54 -38.07
C VAL A 12 28.20 -1.68 -36.84
N ALA A 13 27.27 -0.75 -36.91
CA ALA A 13 26.81 0.04 -35.76
C ALA A 13 25.94 -0.84 -34.88
N GLY A 14 26.52 -1.31 -33.78
CA GLY A 14 25.75 -1.97 -32.70
C GLY A 14 24.83 -0.97 -32.02
N ALA A 15 23.52 -1.12 -32.17
CA ALA A 15 22.53 -0.37 -31.42
C ALA A 15 22.57 -0.81 -29.91
N PRO A 16 22.54 0.13 -28.97
CA PRO A 16 22.42 -0.25 -27.55
C PRO A 16 21.04 -0.87 -27.27
N VAL A 17 21.02 -2.10 -26.84
CA VAL A 17 19.81 -2.74 -26.30
C VAL A 17 19.47 -2.00 -25.02
N ALA A 18 18.44 -1.16 -25.08
CA ALA A 18 17.87 -0.54 -23.91
C ALA A 18 17.33 -1.66 -22.99
N ALA A 19 18.00 -1.88 -21.87
CA ALA A 19 17.50 -2.75 -20.82
C ALA A 19 16.19 -2.17 -20.32
N LEU A 20 15.06 -2.80 -20.65
CA LEU A 20 13.77 -2.54 -20.05
C LEU A 20 13.92 -2.86 -18.54
N ALA A 21 14.04 -1.82 -17.74
CA ALA A 21 13.97 -1.94 -16.28
C ALA A 21 12.61 -2.56 -15.94
N GLN A 22 12.61 -3.83 -15.59
CA GLN A 22 11.42 -4.50 -15.06
C GLN A 22 11.02 -3.78 -13.78
N ALA A 23 9.82 -3.20 -13.79
CA ALA A 23 9.22 -2.69 -12.58
C ALA A 23 9.20 -3.83 -11.53
N PRO A 24 9.55 -3.56 -10.27
CA PRO A 24 9.53 -4.58 -9.24
C PRO A 24 8.13 -5.20 -9.19
N ALA A 25 8.06 -6.52 -9.29
CA ALA A 25 6.81 -7.26 -9.21
C ALA A 25 6.08 -6.87 -7.92
N ALA A 26 4.85 -6.42 -8.04
CA ALA A 26 4.02 -6.07 -6.88
C ALA A 26 3.98 -7.27 -5.93
N ALA A 27 4.28 -7.04 -4.65
CA ALA A 27 4.21 -8.09 -3.65
C ALA A 27 2.80 -8.73 -3.67
N PRO A 28 2.69 -10.05 -3.50
CA PRO A 28 1.40 -10.73 -3.48
C PRO A 28 0.51 -10.16 -2.36
N ALA A 29 -0.78 -10.02 -2.65
CA ALA A 29 -1.75 -9.57 -1.64
C ALA A 29 -1.71 -10.51 -0.43
N PRO A 30 -1.76 -9.97 0.81
CA PRO A 30 -1.76 -10.79 2.02
C PRO A 30 -3.02 -11.67 2.05
N SER A 31 -2.91 -12.87 2.58
CA SER A 31 -4.06 -13.78 2.71
C SER A 31 -5.01 -13.28 3.82
N PRO A 32 -6.33 -13.60 3.73
CA PRO A 32 -7.27 -13.27 4.79
C PRO A 32 -6.88 -13.82 6.15
N HIS A 33 -6.31 -15.02 6.20
CA HIS A 33 -5.85 -15.65 7.45
C HIS A 33 -4.71 -14.87 8.11
N GLU A 34 -3.73 -14.40 7.33
CA GLU A 34 -2.64 -13.55 7.84
C GLU A 34 -3.17 -12.23 8.39
N LEU A 35 -4.15 -11.63 7.72
CA LEU A 35 -4.79 -10.39 8.18
C LEU A 35 -5.57 -10.59 9.49
N VAL A 36 -6.33 -11.69 9.61
CA VAL A 36 -7.00 -12.03 10.89
C VAL A 36 -5.98 -12.17 12.00
N LYS A 37 -4.88 -12.89 11.77
CA LYS A 37 -3.81 -13.07 12.77
C LYS A 37 -3.17 -11.72 13.16
N ALA A 38 -2.90 -10.85 12.19
CA ALA A 38 -2.27 -9.54 12.43
C ALA A 38 -3.20 -8.55 13.16
N LEU A 39 -4.51 -8.64 12.92
CA LEU A 39 -5.51 -7.75 13.51
C LEU A 39 -6.10 -8.28 14.82
N THR A 40 -5.89 -9.55 15.16
CA THR A 40 -6.35 -10.11 16.44
C THR A 40 -5.38 -9.68 17.56
N PRO A 41 -5.87 -9.13 18.68
CA PRO A 41 -5.03 -8.84 19.84
C PRO A 41 -4.29 -10.10 20.30
N SER A 42 -2.97 -10.05 20.33
CA SER A 42 -2.15 -11.17 20.84
C SER A 42 -1.63 -10.83 22.22
N ALA A 43 -1.81 -11.74 23.17
CA ALA A 43 -1.30 -11.60 24.53
C ALA A 43 0.24 -11.61 24.58
N ASN A 44 0.91 -12.03 23.50
CA ASN A 44 2.37 -12.06 23.36
C ASN A 44 2.77 -11.31 22.08
N GLY A 45 3.34 -10.12 22.24
CA GLY A 45 3.85 -9.32 21.14
C GLY A 45 4.93 -10.04 20.35
N SER A 46 4.71 -10.15 19.09
CA SER A 46 5.61 -10.29 17.93
C SER A 46 5.11 -11.32 16.93
N ALA A 47 4.58 -10.86 15.83
CA ALA A 47 4.47 -11.70 14.63
C ALA A 47 5.01 -10.91 13.44
N THR A 48 6.22 -11.27 13.00
CA THR A 48 6.77 -10.82 11.72
C THR A 48 6.30 -11.78 10.65
N THR A 49 5.41 -11.35 9.76
CA THR A 49 5.02 -12.11 8.58
C THR A 49 5.44 -11.32 7.33
N ARG A 50 6.01 -12.02 6.34
CA ARG A 50 6.57 -11.45 5.10
C ARG A 50 5.61 -10.42 4.47
N GLY A 51 6.06 -9.16 4.34
CA GLY A 51 5.31 -8.08 3.70
C GLY A 51 4.31 -7.33 4.59
N ILE A 52 4.09 -7.78 5.82
CA ILE A 52 3.24 -7.11 6.81
C ILE A 52 4.17 -6.59 7.91
N ARG A 53 4.30 -5.28 8.01
CA ARG A 53 5.03 -4.65 9.11
C ARG A 53 4.06 -4.41 10.26
N VAL A 54 4.12 -5.24 11.30
CA VAL A 54 3.43 -4.96 12.57
C VAL A 54 4.32 -3.98 13.34
N VAL A 55 3.89 -2.73 13.47
CA VAL A 55 4.61 -1.71 14.23
C VAL A 55 4.08 -1.71 15.67
N HIS A 56 4.87 -2.25 16.59
CA HIS A 56 4.61 -2.14 18.02
C HIS A 56 5.54 -1.06 18.59
N GLY A 57 4.99 0.12 18.84
CA GLY A 57 5.63 1.12 19.70
C GLY A 57 5.29 0.84 21.17
N GLY A 58 6.24 0.89 22.05
CA GLY A 58 6.15 0.52 23.46
C GLY A 58 5.01 1.21 24.23
N GLN A 59 4.10 0.44 24.68
CA GLN A 59 2.79 0.47 25.31
C GLN A 59 1.86 -0.29 24.37
N ALA A 60 1.14 -1.32 24.83
CA ALA A 60 0.40 -2.26 23.99
C ALA A 60 -0.32 -1.57 22.82
N ALA A 61 0.41 -1.37 21.70
CA ALA A 61 -0.12 -0.70 20.54
C ALA A 61 -1.24 -1.57 19.95
N ALA A 62 -2.36 -0.95 19.61
CA ALA A 62 -3.48 -1.64 19.00
C ALA A 62 -3.00 -2.45 17.78
N PRO A 63 -3.49 -3.70 17.61
CA PRO A 63 -3.12 -4.52 16.47
C PRO A 63 -3.36 -3.78 15.17
N SER A 64 -2.37 -3.75 14.29
CA SER A 64 -2.48 -3.02 13.03
C SER A 64 -1.80 -3.74 11.88
N VAL A 65 -2.27 -3.48 10.67
CA VAL A 65 -1.67 -3.97 9.44
C VAL A 65 -1.51 -2.82 8.45
N SER A 66 -0.33 -2.74 7.84
CA SER A 66 -0.05 -1.79 6.77
C SER A 66 -0.24 -2.48 5.42
N LEU A 67 -1.07 -1.91 4.56
CA LEU A 67 -1.40 -2.44 3.24
C LEU A 67 -0.96 -1.43 2.16
N THR A 68 -0.23 -1.91 1.17
CA THR A 68 -0.02 -1.13 -0.05
C THR A 68 -1.29 -1.15 -0.86
N VAL A 69 -1.97 -0.02 -0.93
CA VAL A 69 -3.22 0.15 -1.69
C VAL A 69 -2.95 1.14 -2.81
N ASP A 70 -2.98 0.65 -4.03
CA ASP A 70 -2.69 1.46 -5.20
C ASP A 70 -3.92 2.27 -5.62
N PHE A 71 -3.71 3.59 -5.76
CA PHE A 71 -4.70 4.52 -6.30
C PHE A 71 -4.21 5.10 -7.63
N ALA A 72 -5.13 5.56 -8.46
CA ALA A 72 -4.77 6.38 -9.62
C ALA A 72 -4.04 7.66 -9.14
N THR A 73 -3.12 8.15 -9.95
CA THR A 73 -2.30 9.32 -9.60
C THR A 73 -3.18 10.52 -9.21
N GLY A 74 -2.88 11.16 -8.08
CA GLY A 74 -3.63 12.30 -7.56
C GLY A 74 -5.10 12.02 -7.26
N SER A 75 -5.50 10.74 -7.06
CA SER A 75 -6.89 10.32 -6.94
C SER A 75 -7.10 9.37 -5.76
N ALA A 76 -8.35 9.20 -5.36
CA ALA A 76 -8.82 8.18 -4.43
C ALA A 76 -9.50 6.99 -5.15
N THR A 77 -9.41 6.92 -6.49
CA THR A 77 -9.96 5.80 -7.27
C THR A 77 -9.13 4.54 -7.06
N LEU A 78 -9.78 3.48 -6.58
CA LEU A 78 -9.16 2.18 -6.32
C LEU A 78 -8.83 1.46 -7.64
N THR A 79 -7.58 1.05 -7.80
CA THR A 79 -7.15 0.23 -8.93
C THR A 79 -7.66 -1.22 -8.79
N PRO A 80 -7.67 -2.02 -9.86
CA PRO A 80 -8.01 -3.45 -9.77
C PRO A 80 -7.12 -4.22 -8.78
N GLN A 81 -5.83 -3.85 -8.68
CA GLN A 81 -4.90 -4.45 -7.71
C GLN A 81 -5.26 -4.06 -6.28
N ALA A 82 -5.58 -2.81 -6.02
CA ALA A 82 -6.09 -2.35 -4.73
C ALA A 82 -7.32 -3.14 -4.29
N LYS A 83 -8.28 -3.36 -5.20
CA LYS A 83 -9.50 -4.14 -4.92
C LYS A 83 -9.19 -5.59 -4.54
N LYS A 84 -8.14 -6.22 -5.09
CA LYS A 84 -7.68 -7.57 -4.69
C LYS A 84 -7.17 -7.58 -3.25
N VAL A 85 -6.31 -6.62 -2.88
CA VAL A 85 -5.79 -6.47 -1.51
C VAL A 85 -6.92 -6.23 -0.52
N LEU A 86 -7.84 -5.31 -0.85
CA LEU A 86 -9.01 -5.00 -0.03
C LEU A 86 -10.01 -6.17 0.02
N GLY A 87 -10.01 -7.05 -0.98
CA GLY A 87 -10.78 -8.29 -0.97
C GLY A 87 -10.35 -9.23 0.14
N SER A 88 -9.05 -9.42 0.30
CA SER A 88 -8.49 -10.18 1.44
C SER A 88 -8.86 -9.54 2.78
N LEU A 89 -8.77 -8.20 2.87
CA LEU A 89 -9.14 -7.47 4.08
C LEU A 89 -10.63 -7.62 4.40
N GLY A 90 -11.52 -7.40 3.44
CA GLY A 90 -12.96 -7.55 3.61
C GLY A 90 -13.35 -8.94 4.11
N THR A 91 -12.72 -9.97 3.55
CA THR A 91 -12.90 -11.36 4.01
C THR A 91 -12.40 -11.54 5.45
N ALA A 92 -11.25 -10.96 5.80
CA ALA A 92 -10.69 -11.02 7.16
C ALA A 92 -11.60 -10.33 8.19
N LEU A 93 -12.14 -9.14 7.87
CA LEU A 93 -13.01 -8.38 8.76
C LEU A 93 -14.38 -9.05 9.02
N LYS A 94 -14.79 -10.01 8.18
CA LYS A 94 -15.97 -10.85 8.39
C LYS A 94 -15.70 -12.05 9.28
N ASN A 95 -14.44 -12.32 9.63
CA ASN A 95 -14.11 -13.45 10.48
C ASN A 95 -14.75 -13.27 11.87
N PRO A 96 -15.36 -14.32 12.47
CA PRO A 96 -15.98 -14.24 13.80
C PRO A 96 -15.07 -13.68 14.90
N LYS A 97 -13.76 -13.90 14.81
CA LYS A 97 -12.77 -13.37 15.77
C LYS A 97 -12.67 -11.84 15.78
N LEU A 98 -13.09 -11.20 14.71
CA LEU A 98 -13.03 -9.75 14.51
C LEU A 98 -14.43 -9.12 14.41
N ALA A 99 -15.50 -9.91 14.52
CA ALA A 99 -16.87 -9.47 14.20
C ALA A 99 -17.38 -8.30 15.06
N GLY A 100 -16.94 -8.23 16.34
CA GLY A 100 -17.29 -7.15 17.26
C GLY A 100 -16.40 -5.92 17.20
N ASP A 101 -15.24 -6.04 16.53
CA ASP A 101 -14.22 -5.00 16.58
C ASP A 101 -14.50 -3.86 15.60
N ARG A 102 -14.03 -2.65 15.99
CA ARG A 102 -13.99 -1.45 15.15
C ARG A 102 -12.58 -1.24 14.61
N PHE A 103 -12.50 -0.67 13.41
CA PHE A 103 -11.23 -0.49 12.71
C PHE A 103 -11.07 0.95 12.26
N ARG A 104 -9.93 1.55 12.57
CA ARG A 104 -9.51 2.80 11.97
C ARG A 104 -8.78 2.50 10.67
N ILE A 105 -9.19 3.17 9.60
CA ILE A 105 -8.60 3.08 8.25
C ILE A 105 -7.79 4.35 8.03
N GLU A 106 -6.47 4.28 8.19
CA GLU A 106 -5.58 5.42 8.07
C GLU A 106 -5.01 5.50 6.66
N GLY A 107 -5.32 6.57 5.92
CA GLY A 107 -4.70 6.85 4.62
C GLY A 107 -3.44 7.67 4.79
N HIS A 108 -2.36 7.32 4.08
CA HIS A 108 -1.09 8.04 4.09
C HIS A 108 -0.67 8.44 2.68
N THR A 109 0.09 9.54 2.56
CA THR A 109 0.75 9.98 1.33
C THR A 109 2.27 9.92 1.51
N ASP A 110 3.00 10.14 0.42
CA ASP A 110 4.40 10.58 0.49
C ASP A 110 4.46 12.10 0.73
N THR A 111 5.66 12.66 0.70
CA THR A 111 5.91 14.08 0.95
C THR A 111 5.81 14.96 -0.30
N VAL A 112 5.29 14.42 -1.41
CA VAL A 112 5.07 15.20 -2.64
C VAL A 112 3.77 15.98 -2.55
N GLY A 113 3.84 17.30 -2.74
CA GLY A 113 2.70 18.19 -2.66
C GLY A 113 2.73 19.08 -1.41
N THR A 114 1.62 19.74 -1.12
CA THR A 114 1.50 20.52 0.12
C THR A 114 0.91 19.67 1.24
N PRO A 115 1.24 19.94 2.52
CA PRO A 115 0.66 19.21 3.64
C PRO A 115 -0.87 19.23 3.65
N ALA A 116 -1.48 20.37 3.29
CA ALA A 116 -2.94 20.49 3.21
C ALA A 116 -3.54 19.62 2.10
N TYR A 117 -2.89 19.57 0.93
CA TYR A 117 -3.30 18.68 -0.16
C TYR A 117 -3.17 17.21 0.24
N ASN A 118 -2.05 16.83 0.84
CA ASN A 118 -1.78 15.47 1.29
C ASN A 118 -2.78 15.03 2.38
N GLN A 119 -3.14 15.93 3.30
CA GLN A 119 -4.17 15.67 4.30
C GLN A 119 -5.52 15.37 3.65
N ALA A 120 -5.98 16.21 2.73
CA ALA A 120 -7.26 16.02 2.04
C ALA A 120 -7.27 14.75 1.17
N LEU A 121 -6.18 14.49 0.42
CA LEU A 121 -6.06 13.31 -0.44
C LEU A 121 -6.06 12.01 0.38
N SER A 122 -5.33 11.98 1.49
CA SER A 122 -5.26 10.81 2.36
C SER A 122 -6.62 10.48 3.00
N GLU A 123 -7.38 11.51 3.39
CA GLU A 123 -8.74 11.36 3.91
C GLU A 123 -9.70 10.80 2.85
N GLN A 124 -9.65 11.32 1.62
CA GLN A 124 -10.45 10.80 0.51
C GLN A 124 -10.12 9.33 0.21
N ARG A 125 -8.85 8.95 0.26
CA ARG A 125 -8.40 7.55 0.09
C ARG A 125 -8.90 6.63 1.20
N ALA A 126 -8.80 7.07 2.46
CA ALA A 126 -9.33 6.31 3.60
C ALA A 126 -10.86 6.09 3.47
N ARG A 127 -11.59 7.13 3.09
CA ARG A 127 -13.04 7.04 2.83
C ARG A 127 -13.37 6.10 1.66
N ALA A 128 -12.61 6.13 0.57
CA ALA A 128 -12.81 5.24 -0.57
C ALA A 128 -12.62 3.77 -0.17
N VAL A 129 -11.63 3.47 0.67
CA VAL A 129 -11.41 2.12 1.21
C VAL A 129 -12.58 1.69 2.11
N ALA A 130 -13.01 2.53 3.05
CA ALA A 130 -14.13 2.24 3.93
C ALA A 130 -15.42 1.98 3.13
N SER A 131 -15.76 2.85 2.19
CA SER A 131 -16.92 2.69 1.31
C SER A 131 -16.86 1.41 0.48
N TYR A 132 -15.68 1.03 -0.02
CA TYR A 132 -15.51 -0.22 -0.76
C TYR A 132 -15.77 -1.44 0.13
N LEU A 133 -15.25 -1.45 1.36
CA LEU A 133 -15.47 -2.53 2.33
C LEU A 133 -16.94 -2.63 2.75
N GLU A 134 -17.59 -1.50 2.94
CA GLU A 134 -19.03 -1.42 3.26
C GLU A 134 -19.88 -1.99 2.13
N GLN A 135 -19.69 -1.47 0.91
CA GLN A 135 -20.55 -1.81 -0.23
C GLN A 135 -20.28 -3.22 -0.78
N THR A 136 -19.03 -3.69 -0.78
CA THR A 136 -18.66 -4.96 -1.41
C THR A 136 -18.68 -6.12 -0.42
N TYR A 137 -18.33 -5.86 0.85
CA TYR A 137 -18.21 -6.91 1.88
C TYR A 137 -19.29 -6.80 2.97
N ALA A 138 -20.19 -5.82 2.88
CA ALA A 138 -21.24 -5.56 3.87
C ALA A 138 -20.67 -5.39 5.29
N ILE A 139 -19.48 -4.76 5.42
CA ILE A 139 -18.93 -4.39 6.71
C ILE A 139 -19.71 -3.16 7.22
N PRO A 140 -20.34 -3.20 8.41
CA PRO A 140 -21.09 -2.06 8.90
C PRO A 140 -20.24 -0.78 8.98
N ALA A 141 -20.75 0.36 8.50
CA ALA A 141 -20.06 1.65 8.53
C ALA A 141 -19.63 2.03 9.97
N ALA A 142 -20.43 1.69 10.97
CA ALA A 142 -20.11 1.93 12.39
C ALA A 142 -18.83 1.22 12.87
N ARG A 143 -18.36 0.21 12.14
CA ARG A 143 -17.10 -0.49 12.42
C ARG A 143 -15.89 0.13 11.73
N LEU A 144 -16.08 1.09 10.83
CA LEU A 144 -15.02 1.67 9.99
C LEU A 144 -14.89 3.16 10.28
N GLU A 145 -13.72 3.58 10.74
CA GLU A 145 -13.36 4.97 11.03
C GLU A 145 -12.29 5.42 10.01
N PRO A 146 -12.65 6.04 8.89
CA PRO A 146 -11.67 6.55 7.93
C PRO A 146 -11.00 7.82 8.45
N VAL A 147 -9.65 7.85 8.43
CA VAL A 147 -8.84 8.98 8.89
C VAL A 147 -7.74 9.27 7.87
N GLY A 148 -7.58 10.55 7.48
CA GLY A 148 -6.44 11.00 6.71
C GLY A 148 -5.27 11.33 7.64
N MET A 149 -4.10 10.80 7.34
CA MET A 149 -2.86 11.08 8.06
C MET A 149 -1.93 12.00 7.25
N GLY A 150 -2.26 12.27 5.98
CA GLY A 150 -1.38 13.03 5.11
C GLY A 150 0.00 12.39 5.01
N GLU A 151 1.01 13.22 5.16
CA GLU A 151 2.43 12.83 5.21
C GLU A 151 2.93 12.52 6.63
N HIS A 152 2.04 12.52 7.64
CA HIS A 152 2.43 12.18 9.00
C HIS A 152 2.66 10.68 9.17
N GLY A 153 3.66 10.33 9.98
CA GLY A 153 3.98 8.94 10.29
C GLY A 153 4.51 8.16 9.09
N LEU A 154 5.44 8.72 8.34
CA LEU A 154 6.07 8.08 7.18
C LEU A 154 6.59 6.69 7.54
N ALA A 155 6.36 5.69 6.66
CA ALA A 155 6.92 4.36 6.80
C ALA A 155 8.43 4.37 6.54
N VAL A 156 8.86 5.25 5.65
CA VAL A 156 10.26 5.53 5.32
C VAL A 156 10.47 7.03 5.43
N PRO A 157 11.37 7.49 6.31
CA PRO A 157 11.71 8.90 6.39
C PRO A 157 12.23 9.40 5.03
N THR A 158 11.63 10.45 4.51
CA THR A 158 12.04 11.10 3.25
C THR A 158 12.06 12.60 3.46
N PRO A 159 12.94 13.32 2.76
CA PRO A 159 12.85 14.78 2.65
C PRO A 159 11.53 15.22 2.02
N ASP A 160 11.21 16.52 2.13
CA ASP A 160 10.05 17.10 1.43
C ASP A 160 10.16 16.90 -0.09
N GLN A 161 9.02 16.84 -0.76
CA GLN A 161 8.88 16.67 -2.20
C GLN A 161 9.59 15.42 -2.76
N THR A 162 9.71 14.37 -1.95
CA THR A 162 10.36 13.11 -2.35
C THR A 162 9.31 12.02 -2.55
N PRO A 163 9.16 11.48 -3.78
CA PRO A 163 8.22 10.40 -4.03
C PRO A 163 8.70 9.08 -3.41
N GLU A 164 7.88 8.47 -2.56
CA GLU A 164 8.17 7.18 -1.95
C GLU A 164 6.91 6.30 -1.92
N ALA A 165 6.94 5.23 -2.70
CA ALA A 165 5.79 4.35 -2.84
C ALA A 165 5.38 3.68 -1.51
N ARG A 166 6.33 3.37 -0.63
CA ARG A 166 6.07 2.75 0.68
C ARG A 166 5.34 3.68 1.66
N ASN A 167 5.42 4.99 1.43
CA ASN A 167 4.69 5.98 2.21
C ASN A 167 3.23 6.09 1.76
N ARG A 168 2.94 5.80 0.48
CA ARG A 168 1.58 5.77 -0.07
C ARG A 168 0.89 4.46 0.28
N ARG A 169 0.31 4.38 1.47
CA ARG A 169 -0.25 3.16 2.04
C ARG A 169 -1.55 3.42 2.79
N VAL A 170 -2.23 2.35 3.14
CA VAL A 170 -3.34 2.35 4.10
C VAL A 170 -2.95 1.49 5.30
N VAL A 171 -3.15 2.02 6.49
CA VAL A 171 -2.97 1.27 7.74
C VAL A 171 -4.34 0.98 8.33
N VAL A 172 -4.58 -0.27 8.69
CA VAL A 172 -5.80 -0.70 9.37
C VAL A 172 -5.45 -1.02 10.81
N VAL A 173 -6.06 -0.30 11.75
CA VAL A 173 -5.81 -0.43 13.18
C VAL A 173 -7.06 -1.00 13.84
N ASN A 174 -6.93 -2.11 14.54
CA ASN A 174 -8.02 -2.66 15.36
C ASN A 174 -8.15 -1.84 16.64
N LYS A 175 -9.34 -1.30 16.89
CA LYS A 175 -9.66 -0.48 18.09
C LYS A 175 -10.35 -1.29 19.17
N GLY A 176 -10.60 -2.58 18.93
CA GLY A 176 -11.42 -3.44 19.78
C GLY A 176 -12.92 -3.19 19.60
N ALA A 177 -13.71 -3.84 20.44
CA ALA A 177 -15.17 -3.74 20.43
C ALA A 177 -15.68 -2.43 21.06
#